data_fe429828a325f99e98a678e05de17084
#
_entry.id   fe429828a325f99e98a678e05de17084
#
_cell.length_a   1.000
_cell.length_b   1.000
_cell.length_c   1.000
_cell.angle_alpha   90.00
_cell.angle_beta   90.00
_cell.angle_gamma   90.00
#
_symmetry.space_group_name_H-M   'P 1'
#
loop_
_entity.id
_entity.type
_entity.pdbx_description
1 polymer ?
#
loop_
_entity_poly.entity_id
_entity_poly.type
_entity_poly.pdbx_seq_one_letter_code
_entity_poly.pdbx_strand_id
1 'polypeptide(L)'
;EYFWVPNFAKLNEVASAMATHDKWRTTYFSTPSAKTHQAYPFWTGDEWKQGSKKRAAIKFPSFNEMRDGGRLCPDGQWRYVITMEDAITGGFNLANIEKLRNRYNDATFNMLYMCVFVDSKDSVFSFSDLEACGVEIDNWQDHNTDAARPFGDRPVWGGFDPARSGAL
;
A
#
# COMPACT_ATOMS: atom_id res chain seq x y z
N GLU A 1 -10.34 5.06 10.38
CA GLU A 1 -9.17 4.15 10.64
C GLU A 1 -9.19 2.90 9.74
N TYR A 2 -9.38 3.10 8.43
CA TYR A 2 -9.60 1.98 7.52
C TYR A 2 -8.39 1.04 7.33
N PHE A 3 -7.16 1.51 7.55
CA PHE A 3 -5.96 0.65 7.56
C PHE A 3 -5.85 -0.27 8.79
N TRP A 4 -6.79 -0.14 9.74
CA TRP A 4 -6.84 -0.98 10.94
C TRP A 4 -8.03 -1.93 10.94
N VAL A 5 -8.79 -1.98 9.83
CA VAL A 5 -9.93 -2.88 9.66
C VAL A 5 -9.44 -4.20 9.04
N PRO A 6 -9.57 -5.33 9.72
CA PRO A 6 -9.01 -6.62 9.25
C PRO A 6 -9.53 -7.08 7.88
N ASN A 7 -10.74 -6.68 7.49
CA ASN A 7 -11.35 -7.07 6.22
C ASN A 7 -11.82 -5.83 5.45
N PHE A 8 -10.85 -4.99 5.11
CA PHE A 8 -11.12 -3.73 4.40
C PHE A 8 -11.82 -3.93 3.07
N ALA A 9 -11.44 -4.92 2.27
CA ALA A 9 -12.04 -5.16 0.95
C ALA A 9 -13.54 -5.38 1.06
N LYS A 10 -13.98 -6.23 2.00
CA LYS A 10 -15.41 -6.49 2.25
C LYS A 10 -16.15 -5.25 2.74
N LEU A 11 -15.53 -4.51 3.67
CA LEU A 11 -16.12 -3.27 4.19
C LEU A 11 -16.27 -2.23 3.07
N ASN A 12 -15.23 -2.05 2.25
CA ASN A 12 -15.23 -1.08 1.17
C ASN A 12 -16.28 -1.42 0.09
N GLU A 13 -16.44 -2.69 -0.25
CA GLU A 13 -17.49 -3.17 -1.16
C GLU A 13 -18.88 -2.76 -0.67
N VAL A 14 -19.20 -3.05 0.59
CA VAL A 14 -20.50 -2.72 1.17
C VAL A 14 -20.69 -1.21 1.33
N ALA A 15 -19.68 -0.50 1.82
CA ALA A 15 -19.75 0.95 2.01
C ALA A 15 -19.89 1.70 0.69
N SER A 16 -19.18 1.27 -0.36
CA SER A 16 -19.30 1.86 -1.70
C SER A 16 -20.67 1.67 -2.31
N ALA A 17 -21.30 0.50 -2.10
CA ALA A 17 -22.66 0.25 -2.56
C ALA A 17 -23.69 1.15 -1.86
N MET A 18 -23.48 1.49 -0.59
CA MET A 18 -24.32 2.42 0.16
C MET A 18 -24.09 3.89 -0.20
N ALA A 19 -22.91 4.23 -0.67
CA ALA A 19 -22.45 5.59 -0.97
C ALA A 19 -22.54 5.94 -2.47
N THR A 20 -23.45 5.33 -3.22
CA THR A 20 -23.61 5.53 -4.68
C THR A 20 -24.24 6.87 -5.07
N HIS A 21 -24.68 7.66 -4.10
CA HIS A 21 -25.35 8.94 -4.35
C HIS A 21 -24.32 10.07 -4.52
N ASP A 22 -24.26 10.69 -5.68
CA ASP A 22 -23.35 11.81 -6.01
C ASP A 22 -23.51 13.04 -5.10
N LYS A 23 -24.65 13.14 -4.42
CA LYS A 23 -24.94 14.23 -3.47
C LYS A 23 -24.05 14.19 -2.22
N TRP A 24 -23.58 13.00 -1.83
CA TRP A 24 -22.86 12.82 -0.58
C TRP A 24 -21.41 12.46 -0.84
N ARG A 25 -20.51 13.06 -0.08
CA ARG A 25 -19.08 12.75 -0.15
C ARG A 25 -18.77 11.54 0.71
N THR A 26 -17.96 10.62 0.17
CA THR A 26 -17.36 9.56 0.94
C THR A 26 -15.97 10.00 1.38
N THR A 27 -15.68 9.90 2.68
CA THR A 27 -14.39 10.29 3.24
C THR A 27 -13.76 9.10 3.94
N TYR A 28 -12.52 8.80 3.56
CA TYR A 28 -11.68 7.80 4.19
C TYR A 28 -10.57 8.51 4.96
N PHE A 29 -10.35 8.14 6.20
CA PHE A 29 -9.23 8.64 7.00
C PHE A 29 -8.64 7.54 7.85
N SER A 30 -7.32 7.53 7.98
CA SER A 30 -6.58 6.57 8.80
C SER A 30 -5.14 7.01 8.97
N THR A 31 -4.50 6.54 10.02
CA THR A 31 -3.05 6.38 10.05
C THR A 31 -2.66 5.16 9.20
N PRO A 32 -1.46 5.14 8.61
CA PRO A 32 -0.97 3.97 7.87
C PRO A 32 -0.81 2.73 8.74
N SER A 33 -0.72 1.58 8.09
CA SER A 33 -0.29 0.32 8.69
C SER A 33 0.77 -0.36 7.82
N ALA A 34 0.77 -1.68 7.71
CA ALA A 34 1.70 -2.39 6.86
C ALA A 34 1.33 -2.27 5.36
N LYS A 35 2.33 -2.24 4.48
CA LYS A 35 2.13 -2.28 3.02
C LYS A 35 1.42 -3.55 2.54
N THR A 36 1.49 -4.63 3.33
CA THR A 36 0.77 -5.90 3.05
C THR A 36 -0.72 -5.84 3.38
N HIS A 37 -1.19 -4.75 4.00
CA HIS A 37 -2.61 -4.60 4.34
C HIS A 37 -3.47 -4.43 3.10
N GLN A 38 -4.68 -5.03 3.07
CA GLN A 38 -5.62 -5.00 1.94
C GLN A 38 -5.99 -3.59 1.47
N ALA A 39 -5.92 -2.58 2.32
CA ALA A 39 -6.20 -1.20 1.96
C ALA A 39 -5.02 -0.50 1.26
N TYR A 40 -3.83 -1.08 1.21
CA TYR A 40 -2.67 -0.44 0.61
C TYR A 40 -2.83 -0.25 -0.91
N PRO A 41 -3.25 -1.26 -1.71
CA PRO A 41 -3.54 -1.08 -3.14
C PRO A 41 -4.64 -0.05 -3.41
N PHE A 42 -5.63 0.07 -2.54
CA PHE A 42 -6.64 1.12 -2.62
C PHE A 42 -6.03 2.51 -2.44
N TRP A 43 -5.14 2.69 -1.45
CA TRP A 43 -4.46 3.95 -1.20
C TRP A 43 -3.49 4.34 -2.32
N THR A 44 -2.69 3.40 -2.82
CA THR A 44 -1.71 3.64 -3.89
C THR A 44 -2.34 3.80 -5.27
N GLY A 45 -3.60 3.41 -5.41
CA GLY A 45 -4.32 3.37 -6.68
C GLY A 45 -4.03 2.11 -7.52
N ASP A 46 -3.28 1.15 -6.98
CA ASP A 46 -2.92 -0.07 -7.71
C ASP A 46 -4.15 -0.94 -8.00
N GLU A 47 -5.13 -0.96 -7.08
CA GLU A 47 -6.43 -1.58 -7.33
C GLU A 47 -7.12 -0.98 -8.58
N TRP A 48 -7.13 0.33 -8.72
CA TRP A 48 -7.70 1.00 -9.89
C TRP A 48 -6.89 0.75 -11.18
N LYS A 49 -5.57 0.68 -11.09
CA LYS A 49 -4.67 0.38 -12.22
C LYS A 49 -4.91 -1.01 -12.81
N GLN A 50 -5.26 -2.00 -11.99
CA GLN A 50 -5.59 -3.36 -12.42
C GLN A 50 -6.79 -3.41 -13.37
N GLY A 51 -7.62 -2.39 -13.41
CA GLY A 51 -8.81 -2.33 -14.26
C GLY A 51 -8.55 -2.28 -15.76
N SER A 52 -7.33 -1.87 -16.22
CA SER A 52 -6.95 -1.94 -17.65
C SER A 52 -5.46 -1.64 -17.87
N LYS A 53 -4.89 -2.14 -18.98
CA LYS A 53 -3.51 -1.82 -19.41
C LYS A 53 -3.26 -0.31 -19.55
N LYS A 54 -4.26 0.47 -19.99
CA LYS A 54 -4.15 1.93 -20.10
C LYS A 54 -4.01 2.58 -18.71
N ARG A 55 -4.74 2.11 -17.71
CA ARG A 55 -4.67 2.62 -16.32
C ARG A 55 -3.36 2.25 -15.65
N ALA A 56 -2.80 1.08 -15.94
CA ALA A 56 -1.53 0.62 -15.38
C ALA A 56 -0.36 1.58 -15.66
N ALA A 57 -0.36 2.25 -16.82
CA ALA A 57 0.66 3.22 -17.19
C ALA A 57 0.52 4.60 -16.51
N ILE A 58 -0.60 4.86 -15.83
CA ILE A 58 -0.89 6.17 -15.24
C ILE A 58 -0.18 6.29 -13.89
N LYS A 59 0.61 7.36 -13.74
CA LYS A 59 1.32 7.64 -12.49
C LYS A 59 0.40 8.34 -11.50
N PHE A 60 0.39 7.86 -10.27
CA PHE A 60 -0.27 8.52 -9.13
C PHE A 60 0.67 9.55 -8.50
N PRO A 61 0.11 10.57 -7.83
CA PRO A 61 0.91 11.54 -7.09
C PRO A 61 1.78 10.86 -6.02
N SER A 62 2.98 11.38 -5.84
CA SER A 62 3.89 10.94 -4.79
C SER A 62 3.39 11.36 -3.39
N PHE A 63 3.97 10.78 -2.36
CA PHE A 63 3.71 11.15 -0.97
C PHE A 63 3.87 12.66 -0.72
N ASN A 64 4.97 13.25 -1.23
CA ASN A 64 5.24 14.67 -1.04
C ASN A 64 4.23 15.57 -1.77
N GLU A 65 3.80 15.17 -2.96
CA GLU A 65 2.75 15.91 -3.68
C GLU A 65 1.41 15.85 -2.96
N MET A 66 1.07 14.71 -2.36
CA MET A 66 -0.14 14.58 -1.53
C MET A 66 -0.03 15.33 -0.20
N ARG A 67 1.17 15.46 0.37
CA ARG A 67 1.44 16.25 1.57
C ARG A 67 1.33 17.76 1.30
N ASP A 68 1.74 18.21 0.12
CA ASP A 68 1.66 19.61 -0.30
C ASP A 68 0.22 20.00 -0.74
N GLY A 69 -0.69 20.09 0.21
CA GLY A 69 -2.07 20.54 0.02
C GLY A 69 -3.02 19.51 -0.61
N GLY A 70 -2.62 18.26 -0.73
CA GLY A 70 -3.42 17.19 -1.33
C GLY A 70 -3.49 17.23 -2.85
N ARG A 71 -3.95 16.13 -3.46
CA ARG A 71 -4.07 16.02 -4.92
C ARG A 71 -5.30 15.20 -5.32
N LEU A 72 -5.94 15.62 -6.41
CA LEU A 72 -6.91 14.80 -7.10
C LEU A 72 -6.16 13.72 -7.88
N CYS A 73 -6.43 12.46 -7.54
CA CYS A 73 -5.78 11.31 -8.15
C CYS A 73 -6.51 10.83 -9.41
N PRO A 74 -5.85 10.03 -10.28
CA PRO A 74 -6.42 9.55 -11.54
C PRO A 74 -7.69 8.68 -11.37
N ASP A 75 -7.88 8.10 -10.21
CA ASP A 75 -9.10 7.36 -9.83
C ASP A 75 -10.27 8.25 -9.37
N GLY A 76 -10.11 9.57 -9.47
CA GLY A 76 -11.11 10.55 -9.08
C GLY A 76 -11.17 10.85 -7.58
N GLN A 77 -10.31 10.24 -6.78
CA GLN A 77 -10.26 10.49 -5.33
C GLN A 77 -9.26 11.59 -5.00
N TRP A 78 -9.67 12.48 -4.10
CA TRP A 78 -8.77 13.44 -3.48
C TRP A 78 -7.99 12.75 -2.37
N ARG A 79 -6.66 12.79 -2.42
CA ARG A 79 -5.80 12.28 -1.35
C ARG A 79 -5.00 13.40 -0.73
N TYR A 80 -4.93 13.38 0.59
CA TYR A 80 -4.19 14.34 1.39
C TYR A 80 -3.46 13.62 2.52
N VAL A 81 -2.20 13.97 2.70
CA VAL A 81 -1.36 13.49 3.80
C VAL A 81 -1.07 14.65 4.73
N ILE A 82 -1.31 14.47 6.01
CA ILE A 82 -0.99 15.45 7.07
C ILE A 82 -0.16 14.72 8.13
N THR A 83 1.10 15.08 8.24
CA THR A 83 1.98 14.57 9.30
C THR A 83 1.80 15.37 10.57
N MET A 84 2.33 14.88 11.70
CA MET A 84 2.36 15.64 12.94
C MET A 84 3.15 16.95 12.80
N GLU A 85 4.22 16.96 12.01
CA GLU A 85 4.99 18.18 11.73
C GLU A 85 4.15 19.22 10.97
N ASP A 86 3.36 18.77 9.99
CA ASP A 86 2.45 19.65 9.25
C ASP A 86 1.37 20.21 10.16
N ALA A 87 0.82 19.39 11.04
CA ALA A 87 -0.18 19.82 12.01
C ALA A 87 0.38 20.89 12.97
N ILE A 88 1.59 20.68 13.49
CA ILE A 88 2.27 21.65 14.36
C ILE A 88 2.54 22.96 13.61
N THR A 89 3.04 22.87 12.38
CA THR A 89 3.25 24.04 11.51
C THR A 89 1.93 24.77 11.25
N GLY A 90 0.83 24.04 11.13
CA GLY A 90 -0.53 24.59 10.99
C GLY A 90 -1.14 25.14 12.27
N GLY A 91 -0.42 25.11 13.40
CA GLY A 91 -0.86 25.70 14.68
C GLY A 91 -1.36 24.69 15.71
N PHE A 92 -1.25 23.38 15.47
CA PHE A 92 -1.58 22.37 16.46
C PHE A 92 -0.55 22.38 17.62
N ASN A 93 -0.98 22.76 18.81
CA ASN A 93 -0.11 22.94 19.98
C ASN A 93 -0.46 22.01 21.18
N LEU A 94 -1.34 21.03 20.97
CA LEU A 94 -1.79 20.12 22.04
C LEU A 94 -0.86 18.93 22.28
N ALA A 95 0.08 18.68 21.37
CA ALA A 95 1.05 17.58 21.47
C ALA A 95 2.49 18.10 21.44
N ASN A 96 3.36 17.43 22.20
CA ASN A 96 4.79 17.66 22.16
C ASN A 96 5.44 16.53 21.35
N ILE A 97 5.96 16.86 20.16
CA ILE A 97 6.52 15.88 19.23
C ILE A 97 7.76 15.14 19.81
N GLU A 98 8.58 15.85 20.59
CA GLU A 98 9.77 15.24 21.24
C GLU A 98 9.37 14.18 22.27
N LYS A 99 8.33 14.46 23.08
CA LYS A 99 7.79 13.47 24.01
C LYS A 99 7.22 12.26 23.30
N LEU A 100 6.55 12.47 22.15
CA LEU A 100 6.02 11.37 21.35
C LEU A 100 7.13 10.54 20.73
N ARG A 101 8.18 11.19 20.19
CA ARG A 101 9.36 10.52 19.63
C ARG A 101 10.08 9.66 20.67
N ASN A 102 10.21 10.15 21.89
CA ASN A 102 10.84 9.40 22.99
C ASN A 102 9.97 8.23 23.52
N ARG A 103 8.66 8.28 23.27
CA ARG A 103 7.72 7.24 23.74
C ARG A 103 7.67 6.01 22.85
N TYR A 104 7.91 6.17 21.56
CA TYR A 104 7.77 5.12 20.56
C TYR A 104 9.12 4.82 19.91
N ASN A 105 9.29 3.60 19.39
CA ASN A 105 10.41 3.34 18.49
C ASN A 105 10.18 4.08 17.15
N ASP A 106 11.27 4.28 16.39
CA ASP A 106 11.24 5.09 15.16
C ASP A 106 10.21 4.58 14.14
N ALA A 107 10.09 3.27 13.95
CA ALA A 107 9.14 2.71 13.01
C ALA A 107 7.68 3.01 13.41
N THR A 108 7.35 2.84 14.70
CA THR A 108 6.02 3.13 15.22
C THR A 108 5.73 4.63 15.19
N PHE A 109 6.71 5.48 15.57
CA PHE A 109 6.57 6.93 15.48
C PHE A 109 6.32 7.37 14.03
N ASN A 110 7.11 6.88 13.09
CA ASN A 110 6.96 7.22 11.68
C ASN A 110 5.61 6.77 11.11
N MET A 111 5.14 5.58 11.49
CA MET A 111 3.83 5.09 11.07
C MET A 111 2.69 5.96 11.63
N LEU A 112 2.66 6.20 12.94
CA LEU A 112 1.52 6.85 13.59
C LEU A 112 1.48 8.37 13.38
N TYR A 113 2.65 9.01 13.28
CA TYR A 113 2.74 10.47 13.30
C TYR A 113 3.30 11.08 12.03
N MET A 114 4.12 10.31 11.26
CA MET A 114 4.72 10.80 10.02
C MET A 114 4.06 10.20 8.77
N CYS A 115 2.99 9.42 8.94
CA CYS A 115 2.22 8.79 7.87
C CYS A 115 3.04 7.86 6.96
N VAL A 116 4.09 7.22 7.50
CA VAL A 116 4.95 6.30 6.75
C VAL A 116 4.43 4.87 6.89
N PHE A 117 4.17 4.21 5.76
CA PHE A 117 3.83 2.78 5.77
C PHE A 117 5.05 1.95 6.16
N VAL A 118 4.82 0.91 6.97
CA VAL A 118 5.88 0.01 7.40
C VAL A 118 5.85 -1.27 6.58
N ASP A 119 7.04 -1.80 6.28
CA ASP A 119 7.18 -3.16 5.79
C ASP A 119 6.98 -4.14 6.97
N SER A 120 6.53 -5.37 6.66
CA SER A 120 6.36 -6.39 7.70
C SER A 120 7.70 -6.65 8.37
N LYS A 121 7.75 -6.44 9.70
CA LYS A 121 9.00 -6.64 10.48
C LYS A 121 9.38 -8.11 10.65
N ASP A 122 8.44 -9.01 10.42
CA ASP A 122 8.64 -10.46 10.58
C ASP A 122 9.06 -11.13 9.27
N SER A 123 9.18 -10.38 8.20
CA SER A 123 9.68 -10.89 6.91
C SER A 123 11.20 -10.81 6.88
N VAL A 124 11.85 -11.90 6.47
CA VAL A 124 13.30 -11.96 6.21
C VAL A 124 13.70 -10.97 5.12
N PHE A 125 12.77 -10.70 4.19
CA PHE A 125 12.93 -9.70 3.13
C PHE A 125 11.87 -8.62 3.30
N SER A 126 12.24 -7.35 3.09
CA SER A 126 11.25 -6.27 3.08
C SER A 126 10.29 -6.44 1.89
N PHE A 127 9.07 -5.97 2.02
CA PHE A 127 8.12 -6.02 0.91
C PHE A 127 8.63 -5.25 -0.31
N SER A 128 9.32 -4.13 -0.09
CA SER A 128 9.94 -3.34 -1.15
C SER A 128 11.06 -4.07 -1.88
N ASP A 129 11.83 -4.92 -1.19
CA ASP A 129 12.86 -5.76 -1.83
C ASP A 129 12.22 -6.85 -2.68
N LEU A 130 11.15 -7.47 -2.19
CA LEU A 130 10.39 -8.46 -2.95
C LEU A 130 9.74 -7.85 -4.19
N GLU A 131 9.16 -6.66 -4.07
CA GLU A 131 8.56 -5.92 -5.18
C GLU A 131 9.62 -5.51 -6.22
N ALA A 132 10.80 -5.07 -5.79
CA ALA A 132 11.92 -4.73 -6.67
C ALA A 132 12.49 -5.95 -7.41
N CYS A 133 12.38 -7.14 -6.83
CA CYS A 133 12.76 -8.41 -7.47
C CYS A 133 11.67 -8.97 -8.39
N GLY A 134 10.46 -8.41 -8.33
CA GLY A 134 9.34 -8.82 -9.17
C GLY A 134 9.62 -8.53 -10.64
N VAL A 135 9.42 -9.54 -11.50
CA VAL A 135 9.55 -9.40 -12.95
C VAL A 135 8.21 -9.78 -13.57
N GLU A 136 7.70 -8.92 -14.43
CA GLU A 136 6.56 -9.28 -15.27
C GLU A 136 6.96 -10.47 -16.16
N ILE A 137 6.24 -11.58 -16.03
CA ILE A 137 6.56 -12.83 -16.73
C ILE A 137 6.55 -12.65 -18.24
N ASP A 138 5.72 -11.76 -18.76
CA ASP A 138 5.63 -11.41 -20.18
C ASP A 138 6.91 -10.73 -20.71
N ASN A 139 7.72 -10.15 -19.83
CA ASN A 139 9.00 -9.52 -20.17
C ASN A 139 10.17 -10.52 -20.13
N TRP A 140 9.93 -11.74 -19.74
CA TRP A 140 10.95 -12.76 -19.66
C TRP A 140 11.15 -13.43 -21.03
N GLN A 141 12.08 -12.90 -21.81
CA GLN A 141 12.34 -13.33 -23.19
C GLN A 141 12.69 -14.82 -23.34
N ASP A 142 13.17 -15.43 -22.27
CA ASP A 142 13.61 -16.82 -22.22
C ASP A 142 12.57 -17.78 -21.65
N HIS A 143 11.36 -17.31 -21.36
CA HIS A 143 10.31 -18.10 -20.74
C HIS A 143 9.14 -18.30 -21.70
N ASN A 144 8.83 -19.56 -21.99
CA ASN A 144 7.63 -19.93 -22.76
C ASN A 144 6.70 -20.76 -21.86
N THR A 145 5.67 -20.13 -21.34
CA THR A 145 4.67 -20.75 -20.45
C THR A 145 3.88 -21.88 -21.10
N ASP A 146 3.74 -21.86 -22.41
CA ASP A 146 2.94 -22.84 -23.16
C ASP A 146 3.75 -24.08 -23.58
N ALA A 147 5.06 -24.03 -23.39
CA ALA A 147 5.94 -25.15 -23.71
C ALA A 147 5.92 -26.20 -22.59
N ALA A 148 5.98 -27.50 -22.97
CA ALA A 148 6.11 -28.59 -22.02
C ALA A 148 7.39 -28.48 -21.14
N ARG A 149 8.39 -27.76 -21.64
CA ARG A 149 9.64 -27.39 -20.96
C ARG A 149 9.84 -25.88 -21.10
N PRO A 150 9.28 -25.04 -20.20
CA PRO A 150 9.33 -23.59 -20.31
C PRO A 150 10.74 -23.00 -20.43
N PHE A 151 11.75 -23.68 -19.88
CA PHE A 151 13.15 -23.28 -19.91
C PHE A 151 14.03 -24.10 -20.88
N GLY A 152 13.40 -24.91 -21.73
CA GLY A 152 14.11 -25.80 -22.64
C GLY A 152 14.92 -26.86 -21.90
N ASP A 153 16.18 -27.10 -22.34
CA ASP A 153 17.08 -28.07 -21.72
C ASP A 153 18.00 -27.48 -20.63
N ARG A 154 17.72 -26.24 -20.19
CA ARG A 154 18.51 -25.63 -19.12
C ARG A 154 18.17 -26.30 -17.77
N PRO A 155 19.16 -26.46 -16.87
CA PRO A 155 18.92 -27.00 -15.55
C PRO A 155 18.01 -26.04 -14.77
N VAL A 156 16.94 -26.57 -14.20
CA VAL A 156 16.01 -25.83 -13.35
C VAL A 156 16.15 -26.34 -11.92
N TRP A 157 16.32 -25.44 -11.00
CA TRP A 157 16.41 -25.73 -9.56
C TRP A 157 15.11 -25.36 -8.89
N GLY A 158 14.50 -26.29 -8.19
CA GLY A 158 13.29 -26.08 -7.40
C GLY A 158 13.63 -26.14 -5.91
N GLY A 159 13.14 -25.16 -5.16
CA GLY A 159 13.12 -25.21 -3.68
C GLY A 159 11.69 -25.54 -3.21
N PHE A 160 11.57 -26.43 -2.25
CA PHE A 160 10.30 -26.72 -1.57
C PHE A 160 10.49 -26.57 -0.07
N ASP A 161 9.78 -25.63 0.51
CA ASP A 161 9.70 -25.47 1.97
C ASP A 161 8.30 -25.91 2.43
N PRO A 162 8.17 -27.15 3.00
CA PRO A 162 6.89 -27.60 3.49
C PRO A 162 6.50 -26.82 4.73
N ALA A 163 5.49 -25.95 4.64
CA ALA A 163 4.89 -25.31 5.80
C ALA A 163 4.43 -26.38 6.80
N ARG A 164 4.77 -26.21 8.08
CA ARG A 164 4.23 -27.03 9.15
C ARG A 164 2.72 -26.80 9.23
N SER A 165 1.95 -27.88 9.38
CA SER A 165 0.51 -27.83 9.59
C SER A 165 0.17 -26.85 10.74
N GLY A 166 -0.63 -25.82 10.45
CA GLY A 166 -1.04 -24.80 11.42
C GLY A 166 -0.54 -23.39 11.17
N ALA A 167 0.25 -23.16 10.12
CA ALA A 167 0.63 -21.82 9.67
C ALA A 167 -0.29 -21.39 8.51
N LEU A 168 -1.57 -21.12 8.80
CA LEU A 168 -2.52 -20.39 7.96
C LEU A 168 -3.24 -19.38 8.84
#